data_b0f73e01340efe2a7fd8c380922e58ed
#
_entry.id   b0f73e01340efe2a7fd8c380922e58ed
#
_cell.length_a   1.000
_cell.length_b   1.000
_cell.length_c   1.000
_cell.angle_alpha   90.00
_cell.angle_beta   90.00
_cell.angle_gamma   90.00
#
_symmetry.space_group_name_H-M   'P 1'
#
loop_
_entity.id
_entity.type
_entity.pdbx_description
1 polymer ?
#
loop_
_entity_poly.entity_id
_entity_poly.type
_entity_poly.pdbx_seq_one_letter_code
_entity_poly.pdbx_strand_id
1 'polypeptide(L)'
;MSRATPILEVAGLSISFGALRAVSDLSFSAARGGITSVIGPNGAGKSTLFNLVSGALRPQQGRVSFAGADVTGWSTHKLLRAGLSRSFQITNLFFDLSVFENLRLASQVLEPVGRALLPVARSTVARDRAEELLAQFGLSDKATELAGHLSHGEQRRLEIAVSLACRPKMLLLDEPTQGMSHGDTQSTAAMIKALAGDLTILLIEHDIDVVMNLSDHVVVMHQGAKLAEGTPAEVRGNAAVQKAYFGDNPGGESL
;
A
#
# COMPACT_ATOMS: atom_id res chain seq x y z
N MET A 1 -2.82 -25.45 12.39
CA MET A 1 -3.41 -24.18 11.94
C MET A 1 -3.36 -24.17 10.41
N SER A 2 -4.51 -24.16 9.75
CA SER A 2 -4.56 -24.09 8.28
C SER A 2 -3.96 -22.75 7.84
N ARG A 3 -2.86 -22.77 7.08
CA ARG A 3 -2.30 -21.55 6.47
C ARG A 3 -3.38 -21.00 5.53
N ALA A 4 -3.91 -19.83 5.85
CA ALA A 4 -4.81 -19.12 4.95
C ALA A 4 -4.12 -18.98 3.58
N THR A 5 -4.83 -19.30 2.51
CA THR A 5 -4.29 -19.21 1.14
C THR A 5 -3.85 -17.76 0.89
N PRO A 6 -2.57 -17.51 0.55
CA PRO A 6 -2.08 -16.16 0.33
C PRO A 6 -2.82 -15.51 -0.86
N ILE A 7 -3.04 -14.20 -0.77
CA ILE A 7 -3.60 -13.43 -1.87
C ILE A 7 -2.52 -12.95 -2.84
N LEU A 8 -1.31 -12.70 -2.31
CA LEU A 8 -0.12 -12.32 -3.06
C LEU A 8 1.00 -13.31 -2.76
N GLU A 9 1.64 -13.81 -3.81
CA GLU A 9 2.86 -14.60 -3.73
C GLU A 9 3.92 -14.01 -4.66
N VAL A 10 5.10 -13.80 -4.13
CA VAL A 10 6.29 -13.34 -4.83
C VAL A 10 7.32 -14.45 -4.74
N ALA A 11 7.83 -14.92 -5.89
CA ALA A 11 8.77 -16.03 -5.94
C ALA A 11 9.98 -15.68 -6.81
N GLY A 12 11.16 -15.63 -6.21
CA GLY A 12 12.45 -15.43 -6.87
C GLY A 12 12.57 -14.10 -7.63
N LEU A 13 11.91 -13.04 -7.17
CA LEU A 13 11.79 -11.78 -7.90
C LEU A 13 13.14 -11.06 -7.96
N SER A 14 13.58 -10.70 -9.16
CA SER A 14 14.86 -10.02 -9.36
C SER A 14 14.78 -8.95 -10.45
N ILE A 15 15.48 -7.83 -10.21
CA ILE A 15 15.72 -6.76 -11.18
C ILE A 15 17.03 -6.03 -10.88
N SER A 16 17.74 -5.66 -11.95
CA SER A 16 18.98 -4.86 -11.90
C SER A 16 18.87 -3.63 -12.79
N PHE A 17 19.48 -2.53 -12.38
CA PHE A 17 19.65 -1.30 -13.13
C PHE A 17 21.15 -1.08 -13.37
N GLY A 18 21.62 -1.42 -14.55
CA GLY A 18 23.05 -1.48 -14.83
C GLY A 18 23.76 -2.48 -13.91
N ALA A 19 24.77 -2.04 -13.17
CA ALA A 19 25.48 -2.87 -12.19
C ALA A 19 24.77 -3.01 -10.84
N LEU A 20 23.74 -2.19 -10.56
CA LEU A 20 23.02 -2.22 -9.30
C LEU A 20 21.93 -3.29 -9.33
N ARG A 21 22.03 -4.31 -8.50
CA ARG A 21 21.00 -5.30 -8.25
C ARG A 21 20.03 -4.76 -7.19
N ALA A 22 18.93 -4.14 -7.65
CA ALA A 22 17.98 -3.47 -6.76
C ALA A 22 17.06 -4.43 -6.01
N VAL A 23 16.71 -5.58 -6.62
CA VAL A 23 16.01 -6.71 -5.98
C VAL A 23 16.66 -7.99 -6.45
N SER A 24 16.96 -8.91 -5.53
CA SER A 24 17.69 -10.15 -5.78
C SER A 24 17.00 -11.34 -5.10
N ASP A 25 16.46 -12.25 -5.91
CA ASP A 25 15.88 -13.53 -5.48
C ASP A 25 14.89 -13.40 -4.30
N LEU A 26 14.05 -12.36 -4.35
CA LEU A 26 13.12 -12.05 -3.27
C LEU A 26 11.88 -12.93 -3.37
N SER A 27 11.55 -13.61 -2.26
CA SER A 27 10.37 -14.45 -2.16
C SER A 27 9.65 -14.19 -0.83
N PHE A 28 8.34 -13.94 -0.87
CA PHE A 28 7.47 -13.80 0.30
C PHE A 28 6.01 -13.98 -0.12
N SER A 29 5.12 -14.05 0.86
CA SER A 29 3.68 -14.09 0.63
C SER A 29 2.92 -13.18 1.58
N ALA A 30 1.78 -12.64 1.11
CA ALA A 30 0.85 -11.88 1.95
C ALA A 30 -0.45 -12.67 2.12
N ALA A 31 -0.83 -12.90 3.37
CA ALA A 31 -2.07 -13.60 3.72
C ALA A 31 -3.28 -12.69 3.43
N ARG A 32 -4.39 -13.32 3.03
CA ARG A 32 -5.66 -12.60 2.78
C ARG A 32 -6.18 -11.97 4.08
N GLY A 33 -6.63 -10.71 4.00
CA GLY A 33 -7.25 -9.97 5.10
C GLY A 33 -6.25 -9.47 6.16
N GLY A 34 -4.94 -9.72 5.97
CA GLY A 34 -3.89 -9.27 6.90
C GLY A 34 -3.11 -8.08 6.38
N ILE A 35 -2.30 -7.51 7.25
CA ILE A 35 -1.31 -6.46 6.96
C ILE A 35 0.07 -7.08 6.91
N THR A 36 0.70 -7.07 5.73
CA THR A 36 2.10 -7.44 5.56
C THR A 36 2.92 -6.19 5.33
N SER A 37 3.93 -5.95 6.17
CA SER A 37 4.83 -4.80 6.00
C SER A 37 6.16 -5.22 5.42
N VAL A 38 6.71 -4.37 4.55
CA VAL A 38 8.07 -4.49 4.01
C VAL A 38 8.90 -3.36 4.59
N ILE A 39 9.91 -3.71 5.36
CA ILE A 39 10.81 -2.76 6.01
C ILE A 39 12.26 -2.97 5.56
N GLY A 40 13.12 -2.05 5.90
CA GLY A 40 14.55 -2.13 5.61
C GLY A 40 15.17 -0.73 5.51
N PRO A 41 16.50 -0.61 5.60
CA PRO A 41 17.20 0.67 5.49
C PRO A 41 16.96 1.33 4.12
N ASN A 42 17.35 2.61 4.01
CA ASN A 42 17.30 3.32 2.75
C ASN A 42 18.18 2.61 1.72
N GLY A 43 17.70 2.50 0.48
CA GLY A 43 18.39 1.75 -0.57
C GLY A 43 18.22 0.22 -0.50
N ALA A 44 17.45 -0.33 0.44
CA ALA A 44 17.22 -1.78 0.54
C ALA A 44 16.42 -2.39 -0.63
N GLY A 45 15.82 -1.57 -1.51
CA GLY A 45 15.05 -2.03 -2.67
C GLY A 45 13.54 -2.06 -2.48
N LYS A 46 13.02 -1.53 -1.37
CA LYS A 46 11.58 -1.55 -1.03
C LYS A 46 10.69 -0.93 -2.11
N SER A 47 10.97 0.30 -2.53
CA SER A 47 10.19 0.99 -3.57
C SER A 47 10.30 0.29 -4.93
N THR A 48 11.46 -0.33 -5.23
CA THR A 48 11.63 -1.15 -6.42
C THR A 48 10.74 -2.40 -6.36
N LEU A 49 10.67 -3.08 -5.22
CA LEU A 49 9.77 -4.20 -5.00
C LEU A 49 8.31 -3.79 -5.21
N PHE A 50 7.88 -2.66 -4.65
CA PHE A 50 6.52 -2.14 -4.86
C PHE A 50 6.22 -1.85 -6.33
N ASN A 51 7.19 -1.27 -7.05
CA ASN A 51 7.07 -1.03 -8.49
C ASN A 51 6.94 -2.33 -9.29
N LEU A 52 7.63 -3.39 -8.88
CA LEU A 52 7.51 -4.72 -9.49
C LEU A 52 6.14 -5.35 -9.23
N VAL A 53 5.69 -5.34 -7.97
CA VAL A 53 4.40 -5.92 -7.56
C VAL A 53 3.21 -5.13 -8.14
N SER A 54 3.31 -3.81 -8.23
CA SER A 54 2.26 -2.94 -8.79
C SER A 54 2.26 -2.85 -10.32
N GLY A 55 3.21 -3.52 -11.00
CA GLY A 55 3.30 -3.52 -12.45
C GLY A 55 3.84 -2.23 -13.08
N ALA A 56 4.41 -1.33 -12.27
CA ALA A 56 5.12 -0.14 -12.74
C ALA A 56 6.50 -0.50 -13.34
N LEU A 57 7.10 -1.60 -12.87
CA LEU A 57 8.30 -2.20 -13.42
C LEU A 57 8.04 -3.66 -13.78
N ARG A 58 8.74 -4.15 -14.82
CA ARG A 58 8.70 -5.57 -15.20
C ARG A 58 9.89 -6.29 -14.59
N PRO A 59 9.69 -7.42 -13.87
CA PRO A 59 10.80 -8.19 -13.33
C PRO A 59 11.64 -8.82 -14.45
N GLN A 60 12.94 -8.97 -14.19
CA GLN A 60 13.85 -9.70 -15.08
C GLN A 60 13.78 -11.21 -14.81
N GLN A 61 13.55 -11.59 -13.55
CA GLN A 61 13.39 -12.98 -13.12
C GLN A 61 12.32 -13.07 -12.02
N GLY A 62 11.82 -14.28 -11.82
CA GLY A 62 10.83 -14.59 -10.80
C GLY A 62 9.40 -14.40 -11.27
N ARG A 63 8.48 -14.55 -10.32
CA ARG A 63 7.04 -14.55 -10.59
C ARG A 63 6.28 -13.81 -9.50
N VAL A 64 5.18 -13.17 -9.91
CA VAL A 64 4.20 -12.57 -9.02
C VAL A 64 2.85 -13.23 -9.30
N SER A 65 2.24 -13.84 -8.27
CA SER A 65 0.89 -14.39 -8.33
C SER A 65 -0.04 -13.56 -7.45
N PHE A 66 -1.20 -13.18 -7.97
CA PHE A 66 -2.21 -12.42 -7.25
C PHE A 66 -3.58 -13.09 -7.37
N ALA A 67 -4.23 -13.35 -6.25
CA ALA A 67 -5.52 -14.04 -6.16
C ALA A 67 -5.54 -15.37 -6.95
N GLY A 68 -4.43 -16.12 -6.94
CA GLY A 68 -4.26 -17.41 -7.61
C GLY A 68 -3.91 -17.33 -9.10
N ALA A 69 -3.81 -16.15 -9.69
CA ALA A 69 -3.41 -15.96 -11.08
C ALA A 69 -1.96 -15.47 -11.18
N ASP A 70 -1.21 -15.94 -12.19
CA ASP A 70 0.09 -15.35 -12.54
C ASP A 70 -0.14 -13.97 -13.19
N VAL A 71 0.36 -12.94 -12.52
CA VAL A 71 0.24 -11.54 -12.93
C VAL A 71 1.59 -10.92 -13.31
N THR A 72 2.62 -11.74 -13.45
CA THR A 72 3.99 -11.31 -13.73
C THR A 72 4.05 -10.40 -14.96
N GLY A 73 4.55 -9.17 -14.77
CA GLY A 73 4.67 -8.18 -15.84
C GLY A 73 3.35 -7.61 -16.36
N TRP A 74 2.23 -7.80 -15.65
CA TRP A 74 0.99 -7.10 -15.97
C TRP A 74 1.15 -5.60 -15.73
N SER A 75 0.45 -4.79 -16.54
CA SER A 75 0.41 -3.35 -16.33
C SER A 75 -0.40 -2.99 -15.08
N THR A 76 -0.09 -1.85 -14.48
CA THR A 76 -0.80 -1.29 -13.32
C THR A 76 -2.32 -1.25 -13.53
N HIS A 77 -2.77 -0.87 -14.73
CA HIS A 77 -4.20 -0.81 -15.06
C HIS A 77 -4.85 -2.22 -15.07
N LYS A 78 -4.14 -3.25 -15.54
CA LYS A 78 -4.64 -4.63 -15.53
C LYS A 78 -4.71 -5.17 -14.11
N LEU A 79 -3.72 -4.86 -13.27
CA LEU A 79 -3.68 -5.21 -11.85
C LEU A 79 -4.81 -4.52 -11.07
N LEU A 80 -5.05 -3.24 -11.33
CA LEU A 80 -6.17 -2.51 -10.72
C LEU A 80 -7.51 -3.18 -11.00
N ARG A 81 -7.76 -3.57 -12.25
CA ARG A 81 -8.97 -4.31 -12.64
C ARG A 81 -9.07 -5.70 -11.99
N ALA A 82 -7.95 -6.34 -11.68
CA ALA A 82 -7.92 -7.59 -10.94
C ALA A 82 -8.18 -7.40 -9.44
N GLY A 83 -8.14 -6.16 -8.95
CA GLY A 83 -8.38 -5.78 -7.56
C GLY A 83 -7.12 -5.50 -6.74
N LEU A 84 -5.98 -5.24 -7.39
CA LEU A 84 -4.78 -4.77 -6.72
C LEU A 84 -4.63 -3.26 -6.95
N SER A 85 -4.85 -2.46 -5.91
CA SER A 85 -4.70 -1.01 -5.93
C SER A 85 -3.42 -0.58 -5.24
N ARG A 86 -2.87 0.56 -5.63
CA ARG A 86 -1.72 1.20 -4.99
C ARG A 86 -2.02 2.66 -4.69
N SER A 87 -1.73 3.11 -3.47
CA SER A 87 -1.59 4.52 -3.18
C SER A 87 -0.26 5.01 -3.76
N PHE A 88 -0.28 6.17 -4.39
CA PHE A 88 0.94 6.72 -4.97
C PHE A 88 1.69 7.56 -3.92
N GLN A 89 3.02 7.54 -4.01
CA GLN A 89 3.92 8.35 -3.16
C GLN A 89 3.82 9.86 -3.48
N ILE A 90 3.30 10.22 -4.66
CA ILE A 90 2.97 11.58 -5.06
C ILE A 90 1.46 11.75 -5.00
N THR A 91 1.02 12.78 -4.31
CA THR A 91 -0.40 13.15 -4.14
C THR A 91 -1.09 13.23 -5.50
N ASN A 92 -1.96 12.24 -5.79
CA ASN A 92 -2.75 12.19 -7.03
C ASN A 92 -4.15 12.79 -6.83
N LEU A 93 -4.25 13.79 -5.96
CA LEU A 93 -5.49 14.53 -5.77
C LEU A 93 -5.59 15.65 -6.81
N PHE A 94 -6.78 15.84 -7.33
CA PHE A 94 -7.13 17.02 -8.09
C PHE A 94 -7.43 18.15 -7.11
N PHE A 95 -6.44 18.96 -6.80
CA PHE A 95 -6.52 20.00 -5.76
C PHE A 95 -7.61 21.04 -6.02
N ASP A 96 -7.90 21.33 -7.30
CA ASP A 96 -8.93 22.27 -7.74
C ASP A 96 -10.33 21.65 -7.82
N LEU A 97 -10.48 20.37 -7.49
CA LEU A 97 -11.76 19.69 -7.37
C LEU A 97 -12.14 19.51 -5.91
N SER A 98 -13.45 19.40 -5.65
CA SER A 98 -13.94 19.09 -4.30
C SER A 98 -13.52 17.69 -3.86
N VAL A 99 -13.54 17.45 -2.55
CA VAL A 99 -13.30 16.13 -1.93
C VAL A 99 -14.24 15.10 -2.55
N PHE A 100 -15.53 15.42 -2.67
CA PHE A 100 -16.51 14.56 -3.31
C PHE A 100 -16.16 14.23 -4.77
N GLU A 101 -15.78 15.22 -5.58
CA GLU A 101 -15.45 14.99 -6.99
C GLU A 101 -14.19 14.13 -7.16
N ASN A 102 -13.18 14.27 -6.29
CA ASN A 102 -12.01 13.37 -6.29
C ASN A 102 -12.45 11.92 -6.11
N LEU A 103 -13.30 11.65 -5.13
CA LEU A 103 -13.81 10.29 -4.84
C LEU A 103 -14.72 9.78 -5.94
N ARG A 104 -15.63 10.65 -6.45
CA ARG A 104 -16.54 10.28 -7.53
C ARG A 104 -15.78 9.91 -8.80
N LEU A 105 -14.78 10.71 -9.20
CA LEU A 105 -13.95 10.42 -10.38
C LEU A 105 -13.20 9.09 -10.23
N ALA A 106 -12.60 8.84 -9.08
CA ALA A 106 -11.92 7.58 -8.81
C ALA A 106 -12.90 6.39 -8.85
N SER A 107 -14.15 6.59 -8.42
CA SER A 107 -15.20 5.57 -8.41
C SER A 107 -15.82 5.29 -9.78
N GLN A 108 -15.56 6.12 -10.80
CA GLN A 108 -16.08 5.90 -12.17
C GLN A 108 -15.65 4.56 -12.78
N VAL A 109 -14.55 3.99 -12.33
CA VAL A 109 -14.10 2.65 -12.76
C VAL A 109 -15.15 1.56 -12.49
N LEU A 110 -16.06 1.78 -11.55
CA LEU A 110 -17.17 0.87 -11.20
C LEU A 110 -18.36 1.00 -12.17
N GLU A 111 -18.41 2.06 -12.94
CA GLU A 111 -19.48 2.27 -13.92
C GLU A 111 -19.25 1.44 -15.18
N PRO A 112 -20.33 0.91 -15.80
CA PRO A 112 -20.23 0.30 -17.12
C PRO A 112 -19.65 1.25 -18.15
N VAL A 113 -18.76 0.77 -19.02
CA VAL A 113 -18.02 1.59 -20.02
C VAL A 113 -18.93 2.50 -20.84
N GLY A 114 -20.14 2.06 -21.17
CA GLY A 114 -21.12 2.87 -21.91
C GLY A 114 -21.71 4.05 -21.14
N ARG A 115 -21.56 4.08 -19.80
CA ARG A 115 -22.07 5.17 -18.95
C ARG A 115 -21.04 6.27 -18.70
N ALA A 116 -19.77 6.06 -19.03
CA ALA A 116 -18.72 7.06 -18.88
C ALA A 116 -18.98 8.35 -19.68
N LEU A 117 -19.82 8.26 -20.73
CA LEU A 117 -20.23 9.40 -21.58
C LEU A 117 -21.55 10.05 -21.13
N LEU A 118 -22.20 9.55 -20.08
CA LEU A 118 -23.44 10.10 -19.56
C LEU A 118 -23.18 11.31 -18.65
N PRO A 119 -24.16 12.25 -18.54
CA PRO A 119 -24.07 13.34 -17.57
C PRO A 119 -23.80 12.83 -16.15
N VAL A 120 -23.00 13.56 -15.38
CA VAL A 120 -22.63 13.24 -13.98
C VAL A 120 -23.83 12.88 -13.11
N ALA A 121 -24.97 13.52 -13.32
CA ALA A 121 -26.22 13.23 -12.58
C ALA A 121 -26.73 11.79 -12.76
N ARG A 122 -26.28 11.05 -13.78
CA ARG A 122 -26.67 9.65 -14.05
C ARG A 122 -25.60 8.65 -13.56
N SER A 123 -24.50 9.12 -13.01
CA SER A 123 -23.42 8.28 -12.43
C SER A 123 -23.75 7.92 -10.98
N THR A 124 -24.81 7.13 -10.75
CA THR A 124 -25.29 6.80 -9.40
C THR A 124 -24.30 5.92 -8.65
N VAL A 125 -23.72 4.88 -9.29
CA VAL A 125 -22.79 3.96 -8.63
C VAL A 125 -21.54 4.68 -8.12
N ALA A 126 -20.97 5.59 -8.93
CA ALA A 126 -19.78 6.33 -8.52
C ALA A 126 -20.11 7.36 -7.42
N ARG A 127 -21.30 7.97 -7.45
CA ARG A 127 -21.77 8.88 -6.40
C ARG A 127 -21.99 8.17 -5.08
N ASP A 128 -22.74 7.07 -5.09
CA ASP A 128 -23.02 6.26 -3.89
C ASP A 128 -21.70 5.78 -3.25
N ARG A 129 -20.75 5.36 -4.08
CA ARG A 129 -19.42 4.96 -3.60
C ARG A 129 -18.64 6.12 -2.99
N ALA A 130 -18.71 7.30 -3.59
CA ALA A 130 -18.07 8.50 -3.05
C ALA A 130 -18.66 8.86 -1.67
N GLU A 131 -19.99 8.79 -1.51
CA GLU A 131 -20.67 9.06 -0.24
C GLU A 131 -20.30 8.01 0.83
N GLU A 132 -20.22 6.72 0.49
CA GLU A 132 -19.71 5.68 1.39
C GLU A 132 -18.30 6.01 1.89
N LEU A 133 -17.40 6.41 0.98
CA LEU A 133 -16.00 6.73 1.32
C LEU A 133 -15.90 8.00 2.16
N LEU A 134 -16.68 9.04 1.86
CA LEU A 134 -16.73 10.25 2.68
C LEU A 134 -17.09 9.92 4.14
N ALA A 135 -18.11 9.09 4.33
CA ALA A 135 -18.54 8.67 5.66
C ALA A 135 -17.49 7.81 6.34
N GLN A 136 -16.93 6.82 5.62
CA GLN A 136 -15.91 5.90 6.15
C GLN A 136 -14.63 6.61 6.61
N PHE A 137 -14.23 7.69 5.90
CA PHE A 137 -12.99 8.43 6.18
C PHE A 137 -13.22 9.72 6.99
N GLY A 138 -14.45 9.97 7.46
CA GLY A 138 -14.78 11.15 8.24
C GLY A 138 -14.55 12.46 7.48
N LEU A 139 -14.92 12.49 6.19
CA LEU A 139 -14.77 13.64 5.29
C LEU A 139 -16.12 14.18 4.80
N SER A 140 -17.23 13.75 5.39
CA SER A 140 -18.59 14.12 4.93
C SER A 140 -18.85 15.61 5.03
N ASP A 141 -18.39 16.26 6.09
CA ASP A 141 -18.49 17.71 6.32
C ASP A 141 -17.60 18.53 5.38
N LYS A 142 -16.63 17.89 4.77
CA LYS A 142 -15.67 18.47 3.80
C LYS A 142 -16.02 18.17 2.34
N ALA A 143 -17.13 17.51 2.06
CA ALA A 143 -17.47 16.99 0.73
C ALA A 143 -17.39 18.04 -0.39
N THR A 144 -17.80 19.29 -0.11
CA THR A 144 -17.81 20.39 -1.06
C THR A 144 -16.55 21.25 -1.03
N GLU A 145 -15.66 21.04 -0.06
CA GLU A 145 -14.39 21.77 0.07
C GLU A 145 -13.40 21.33 -1.02
N LEU A 146 -12.59 22.24 -1.53
CA LEU A 146 -11.53 21.89 -2.48
C LEU A 146 -10.47 21.04 -1.78
N ALA A 147 -10.01 19.98 -2.44
CA ALA A 147 -9.00 19.08 -1.87
C ALA A 147 -7.70 19.82 -1.49
N GLY A 148 -7.37 20.90 -2.20
CA GLY A 148 -6.22 21.74 -1.90
C GLY A 148 -6.33 22.55 -0.59
N HIS A 149 -7.54 22.71 -0.05
CA HIS A 149 -7.76 23.44 1.21
C HIS A 149 -7.75 22.54 2.45
N LEU A 150 -7.72 21.22 2.26
CA LEU A 150 -7.65 20.26 3.34
C LEU A 150 -6.28 20.34 4.07
N SER A 151 -6.29 20.07 5.37
CA SER A 151 -5.06 19.82 6.12
C SER A 151 -4.32 18.60 5.55
N HIS A 152 -3.02 18.49 5.83
CA HIS A 152 -2.20 17.36 5.35
C HIS A 152 -2.75 15.99 5.76
N GLY A 153 -3.21 15.85 7.00
CA GLY A 153 -3.86 14.62 7.48
C GLY A 153 -5.18 14.29 6.77
N GLU A 154 -6.00 15.33 6.43
CA GLU A 154 -7.22 15.15 5.66
C GLU A 154 -6.93 14.79 4.21
N GLN A 155 -5.92 15.42 3.60
CA GLN A 155 -5.46 15.06 2.25
C GLN A 155 -5.02 13.59 2.21
N ARG A 156 -4.28 13.13 3.23
CA ARG A 156 -3.84 11.73 3.29
C ARG A 156 -5.01 10.75 3.44
N ARG A 157 -6.00 11.09 4.27
CA ARG A 157 -7.25 10.30 4.37
C ARG A 157 -7.97 10.22 3.03
N LEU A 158 -8.05 11.35 2.31
CA LEU A 158 -8.64 11.39 0.98
C LEU A 158 -7.86 10.54 -0.05
N GLU A 159 -6.53 10.57 -0.04
CA GLU A 159 -5.68 9.73 -0.90
C GLU A 159 -5.93 8.24 -0.69
N ILE A 160 -6.00 7.81 0.58
CA ILE A 160 -6.30 6.41 0.90
C ILE A 160 -7.72 6.06 0.44
N ALA A 161 -8.69 6.93 0.68
CA ALA A 161 -10.06 6.76 0.23
C ALA A 161 -10.17 6.64 -1.30
N VAL A 162 -9.46 7.48 -2.07
CA VAL A 162 -9.35 7.41 -3.54
C VAL A 162 -8.80 6.04 -3.97
N SER A 163 -7.80 5.53 -3.26
CA SER A 163 -7.21 4.21 -3.55
C SER A 163 -8.18 3.04 -3.33
N LEU A 164 -9.21 3.25 -2.49
CA LEU A 164 -10.27 2.27 -2.21
C LEU A 164 -11.50 2.42 -3.10
N ALA A 165 -11.55 3.45 -3.94
CA ALA A 165 -12.71 3.76 -4.76
C ALA A 165 -13.12 2.60 -5.69
N CYS A 166 -12.14 1.84 -6.22
CA CYS A 166 -12.35 0.69 -7.09
C CYS A 166 -12.70 -0.62 -6.34
N ARG A 167 -12.94 -0.59 -5.03
CA ARG A 167 -13.19 -1.77 -4.18
C ARG A 167 -12.11 -2.84 -4.35
N PRO A 168 -10.84 -2.54 -4.08
CA PRO A 168 -9.75 -3.48 -4.28
C PRO A 168 -9.82 -4.65 -3.28
N LYS A 169 -9.21 -5.78 -3.67
CA LYS A 169 -8.96 -6.94 -2.78
C LYS A 169 -7.68 -6.77 -1.98
N MET A 170 -6.77 -5.96 -2.52
CA MET A 170 -5.47 -5.67 -1.90
C MET A 170 -5.07 -4.22 -2.19
N LEU A 171 -4.57 -3.55 -1.17
CA LEU A 171 -4.05 -2.19 -1.23
C LEU A 171 -2.55 -2.17 -0.91
N LEU A 172 -1.77 -1.54 -1.78
CA LEU A 172 -0.36 -1.25 -1.56
C LEU A 172 -0.24 0.19 -1.04
N LEU A 173 0.33 0.36 0.16
CA LEU A 173 0.59 1.65 0.79
C LEU A 173 2.09 1.90 0.89
N ASP A 174 2.54 3.02 0.33
CA ASP A 174 3.95 3.41 0.30
C ASP A 174 4.16 4.61 1.24
N GLU A 175 4.76 4.35 2.41
CA GLU A 175 5.05 5.31 3.47
C GLU A 175 3.84 6.22 3.84
N PRO A 176 2.68 5.61 4.22
CA PRO A 176 1.44 6.38 4.43
C PRO A 176 1.50 7.37 5.58
N THR A 177 2.48 7.26 6.49
CA THR A 177 2.61 8.15 7.65
C THR A 177 3.76 9.17 7.52
N GLN A 178 4.47 9.17 6.38
CA GLN A 178 5.63 10.05 6.16
C GLN A 178 5.25 11.53 6.28
N GLY A 179 6.06 12.27 7.05
CA GLY A 179 5.91 13.72 7.21
C GLY A 179 4.75 14.17 8.10
N MET A 180 4.08 13.23 8.79
CA MET A 180 2.97 13.52 9.69
C MET A 180 3.42 13.85 11.10
N SER A 181 2.59 14.59 11.84
CA SER A 181 2.72 14.70 13.28
C SER A 181 2.46 13.35 13.96
N HIS A 182 2.94 13.18 15.20
CA HIS A 182 2.73 11.93 15.94
C HIS A 182 1.24 11.59 16.09
N GLY A 183 0.36 12.57 16.32
CA GLY A 183 -1.09 12.37 16.44
C GLY A 183 -1.74 11.93 15.12
N ASP A 184 -1.31 12.53 14.00
CA ASP A 184 -1.79 12.16 12.67
C ASP A 184 -1.32 10.76 12.28
N THR A 185 -0.07 10.41 12.61
CA THR A 185 0.49 9.06 12.42
C THR A 185 -0.33 8.01 13.13
N GLN A 186 -0.67 8.22 14.41
CA GLN A 186 -1.49 7.28 15.18
C GLN A 186 -2.91 7.15 14.60
N SER A 187 -3.52 8.27 14.21
CA SER A 187 -4.85 8.28 13.60
C SER A 187 -4.87 7.55 12.27
N THR A 188 -3.85 7.77 11.43
CA THR A 188 -3.68 7.09 10.13
C THR A 188 -3.42 5.60 10.32
N ALA A 189 -2.58 5.23 11.28
CA ALA A 189 -2.31 3.83 11.62
C ALA A 189 -3.59 3.12 12.08
N ALA A 190 -4.36 3.72 12.98
CA ALA A 190 -5.64 3.16 13.43
C ALA A 190 -6.64 2.97 12.28
N MET A 191 -6.71 3.94 11.37
CA MET A 191 -7.54 3.87 10.18
C MET A 191 -7.10 2.72 9.25
N ILE A 192 -5.79 2.58 8.97
CA ILE A 192 -5.25 1.48 8.15
C ILE A 192 -5.58 0.13 8.80
N LYS A 193 -5.45 0.02 10.12
CA LYS A 193 -5.78 -1.20 10.87
C LYS A 193 -7.26 -1.56 10.76
N ALA A 194 -8.14 -0.56 10.79
CA ALA A 194 -9.58 -0.76 10.64
C ALA A 194 -10.00 -1.23 9.23
N LEU A 195 -9.17 -1.00 8.22
CA LEU A 195 -9.40 -1.49 6.86
C LEU A 195 -9.03 -2.98 6.69
N ALA A 196 -8.17 -3.52 7.56
CA ALA A 196 -7.77 -4.92 7.50
C ALA A 196 -8.95 -5.85 7.88
N GLY A 197 -8.89 -7.10 7.41
CA GLY A 197 -9.98 -8.08 7.53
C GLY A 197 -10.65 -8.31 6.19
N ASP A 198 -11.38 -7.33 5.70
CA ASP A 198 -11.99 -7.38 4.36
C ASP A 198 -10.99 -7.05 3.24
N LEU A 199 -9.99 -6.21 3.56
CA LEU A 199 -8.93 -5.77 2.66
C LEU A 199 -7.58 -6.33 3.09
N THR A 200 -6.80 -6.83 2.13
CA THR A 200 -5.39 -7.16 2.37
C THR A 200 -4.53 -5.92 2.15
N ILE A 201 -3.55 -5.68 3.00
CA ILE A 201 -2.67 -4.52 2.89
C ILE A 201 -1.21 -4.98 2.78
N LEU A 202 -0.50 -4.46 1.78
CA LEU A 202 0.97 -4.51 1.71
C LEU A 202 1.48 -3.10 1.96
N LEU A 203 2.30 -2.93 2.99
CA LEU A 203 2.75 -1.65 3.51
C LEU A 203 4.26 -1.54 3.38
N ILE A 204 4.78 -0.43 2.86
CA ILE A 204 6.15 0.02 3.14
C ILE A 204 6.08 1.09 4.21
N GLU A 205 6.86 0.95 5.25
CA GLU A 205 7.06 1.97 6.28
C GLU A 205 8.51 1.94 6.78
N HIS A 206 8.95 3.09 7.26
CA HIS A 206 10.25 3.24 7.88
C HIS A 206 10.16 3.45 9.39
N ASP A 207 8.99 3.84 9.89
CA ASP A 207 8.70 3.95 11.32
C ASP A 207 8.40 2.54 11.87
N ILE A 208 9.36 2.05 12.66
CA ILE A 208 9.31 0.69 13.20
C ILE A 208 8.16 0.53 14.19
N ASP A 209 7.86 1.55 14.98
CA ASP A 209 6.76 1.48 15.96
C ASP A 209 5.40 1.37 15.25
N VAL A 210 5.22 2.10 14.15
CA VAL A 210 4.04 1.97 13.29
C VAL A 210 3.92 0.55 12.75
N VAL A 211 5.02 0.01 12.21
CA VAL A 211 5.05 -1.35 11.64
C VAL A 211 4.73 -2.41 12.71
N MET A 212 5.37 -2.32 13.88
CA MET A 212 5.18 -3.30 14.97
C MET A 212 3.74 -3.31 15.51
N ASN A 213 3.05 -2.16 15.48
CA ASN A 213 1.68 -2.04 15.95
C ASN A 213 0.63 -2.44 14.89
N LEU A 214 0.94 -2.25 13.61
CA LEU A 214 0.00 -2.47 12.51
C LEU A 214 0.04 -3.88 11.93
N SER A 215 1.24 -4.46 11.84
CA SER A 215 1.50 -5.61 10.98
C SER A 215 1.14 -6.94 11.62
N ASP A 216 0.61 -7.84 10.82
CA ASP A 216 0.48 -9.26 11.17
C ASP A 216 1.74 -10.04 10.75
N HIS A 217 2.41 -9.58 9.69
CA HIS A 217 3.62 -10.17 9.14
C HIS A 217 4.57 -9.09 8.63
N VAL A 218 5.87 -9.27 8.84
CA VAL A 218 6.91 -8.32 8.44
C VAL A 218 7.96 -9.02 7.59
N VAL A 219 8.30 -8.41 6.47
CA VAL A 219 9.39 -8.82 5.57
C VAL A 219 10.49 -7.77 5.65
N VAL A 220 11.68 -8.17 6.02
CA VAL A 220 12.84 -7.27 6.13
C VAL A 220 13.72 -7.41 4.91
N MET A 221 13.96 -6.30 4.24
CA MET A 221 14.86 -6.22 3.09
C MET A 221 16.18 -5.55 3.47
N HIS A 222 17.27 -6.07 2.94
CA HIS A 222 18.60 -5.47 3.04
C HIS A 222 19.36 -5.72 1.74
N GLN A 223 19.92 -4.67 1.13
CA GLN A 223 20.71 -4.74 -0.11
C GLN A 223 20.02 -5.54 -1.25
N GLY A 224 18.73 -5.31 -1.44
CA GLY A 224 17.94 -5.94 -2.49
C GLY A 224 17.44 -7.35 -2.18
N ALA A 225 17.86 -7.98 -1.09
CA ALA A 225 17.48 -9.33 -0.70
C ALA A 225 16.61 -9.35 0.57
N LYS A 226 15.92 -10.48 0.79
CA LYS A 226 15.22 -10.72 2.05
C LYS A 226 16.23 -11.10 3.14
N LEU A 227 16.26 -10.32 4.21
CA LEU A 227 17.10 -10.58 5.39
C LEU A 227 16.40 -11.49 6.41
N ALA A 228 15.12 -11.19 6.67
CA ALA A 228 14.29 -11.94 7.60
C ALA A 228 12.81 -11.77 7.24
N GLU A 229 11.95 -12.66 7.74
CA GLU A 229 10.51 -12.50 7.75
C GLU A 229 9.90 -13.21 8.95
N GLY A 230 8.77 -12.73 9.44
CA GLY A 230 8.05 -13.30 10.57
C GLY A 230 7.02 -12.35 11.15
N THR A 231 6.53 -12.67 12.33
CA THR A 231 5.71 -11.77 13.14
C THR A 231 6.52 -10.54 13.56
N PRO A 232 5.89 -9.41 13.92
CA PRO A 232 6.60 -8.25 14.45
C PRO A 232 7.55 -8.60 15.61
N ALA A 233 7.12 -9.46 16.53
CA ALA A 233 7.93 -9.89 17.69
C ALA A 233 9.17 -10.68 17.26
N GLU A 234 9.05 -11.61 16.31
CA GLU A 234 10.17 -12.39 15.77
C GLU A 234 11.19 -11.51 15.06
N VAL A 235 10.71 -10.56 14.26
CA VAL A 235 11.57 -9.62 13.53
C VAL A 235 12.31 -8.68 14.50
N ARG A 236 11.63 -8.17 15.53
CA ARG A 236 12.21 -7.31 16.56
C ARG A 236 13.34 -8.01 17.32
N GLY A 237 13.17 -9.30 17.62
CA GLY A 237 14.17 -10.13 18.31
C GLY A 237 15.32 -10.62 17.42
N ASN A 238 15.29 -10.36 16.11
CA ASN A 238 16.28 -10.91 15.18
C ASN A 238 17.57 -10.09 15.17
N ALA A 239 18.68 -10.69 15.62
CA ALA A 239 19.99 -10.04 15.71
C ALA A 239 20.51 -9.50 14.35
N ALA A 240 20.22 -10.21 13.23
CA ALA A 240 20.63 -9.75 11.91
C ALA A 240 19.86 -8.49 11.48
N VAL A 241 18.57 -8.38 11.87
CA VAL A 241 17.76 -7.18 11.63
C VAL A 241 18.29 -6.01 12.43
N GLN A 242 18.54 -6.22 13.74
CA GLN A 242 19.11 -5.18 14.61
C GLN A 242 20.44 -4.65 14.06
N LYS A 243 21.33 -5.55 13.63
CA LYS A 243 22.61 -5.18 13.01
C LYS A 243 22.42 -4.39 11.70
N ALA A 244 21.46 -4.74 10.86
CA ALA A 244 21.19 -4.06 9.59
C ALA A 244 20.66 -2.63 9.78
N TYR A 245 19.96 -2.34 10.89
CA TYR A 245 19.44 -1.02 11.20
C TYR A 245 20.39 -0.14 12.00
N PHE A 246 21.11 -0.71 12.97
CA PHE A 246 21.95 0.04 13.93
C PHE A 246 23.45 -0.13 13.71
N GLY A 247 23.88 -0.99 12.77
CA GLY A 247 25.28 -1.34 12.56
C GLY A 247 25.83 -2.22 13.68
N ASP A 248 27.18 -2.29 13.76
CA ASP A 248 27.88 -3.12 14.75
C ASP A 248 27.96 -2.49 16.17
N ASN A 249 27.21 -1.40 16.43
CA ASN A 249 27.27 -0.70 17.72
C ASN A 249 26.03 -1.03 18.58
N PRO A 250 26.12 -1.94 19.58
CA PRO A 250 24.95 -2.40 20.37
C PRO A 250 24.46 -1.39 21.42
N GLY A 251 24.86 -0.11 21.34
CA GLY A 251 24.52 0.94 22.29
C GLY A 251 23.49 1.97 21.81
N GLY A 252 22.89 1.80 20.63
CA GLY A 252 21.75 2.62 20.17
C GLY A 252 20.43 2.02 20.67
N GLU A 253 19.45 2.87 20.95
CA GLU A 253 18.12 2.52 21.45
C GLU A 253 17.55 1.27 20.76
N SER A 254 17.10 0.31 21.58
CA SER A 254 16.47 -0.93 21.12
C SER A 254 15.19 -0.61 20.35
N LEU A 255 14.94 -1.33 19.26
CA LEU A 255 13.70 -1.33 18.45
C LEU A 255 12.44 -1.45 19.30
#